data_f5a0d27beedd0b06ea59e687aeb0af07
#
_entry.id   f5a0d27beedd0b06ea59e687aeb0af07
#
_cell.length_a   1.000
_cell.length_b   1.000
_cell.length_c   1.000
_cell.angle_alpha   90.00
_cell.angle_beta   90.00
_cell.angle_gamma   90.00
#
_symmetry.space_group_name_H-M   'P 1'
#
loop_
_entity.id
_entity.type
_entity.pdbx_description
1 polymer ?
#
loop_
_entity_poly.entity_id
_entity_poly.type
_entity_poly.pdbx_seq_one_letter_code
_entity_poly.pdbx_strand_id
1 'polypeptide(L)'
;MSRNMFMEAIKTEQRRIQSFIDLSRPSNGDRGNLYVQNQGGNLYAFERWQEKGKPARKIYLGRIESEPVQNLFSVKYNAKRLSRLQYDWDLLEKLERQYQEYDFESIVADMPKAYRAAARNNSFDQRYEEIRKWAEAPYPKNTYPFPEAEIYAKDGTRVRSKGECIWYNLLLERGILFRYECAITFTNQYGKQKTLYPDFMILCFDGTIILIEHLGGMGDLHYAIDFGEKSYWYFQEGFILGKNYFVTSDDPDYGTDSQMIARHVDRIEEMFYGF
;
A
#
# COMPACT_ATOMS: atom_id res chain seq x y z
N MET A 1 -0.37 -3.17 -6.78
CA MET A 1 0.81 -2.37 -6.33
C MET A 1 1.81 -2.38 -7.46
N SER A 2 2.21 -1.21 -8.01
CA SER A 2 3.22 -1.20 -9.07
C SER A 2 4.57 -1.73 -8.54
N ARG A 3 5.37 -2.34 -9.42
CA ARG A 3 6.73 -2.82 -9.10
C ARG A 3 7.55 -1.75 -8.36
N ASN A 4 7.47 -0.51 -8.81
CA ASN A 4 8.20 0.59 -8.18
C ASN A 4 7.80 0.82 -6.73
N MET A 5 6.50 0.81 -6.39
CA MET A 5 6.03 0.95 -5.02
C MET A 5 6.45 -0.23 -4.15
N PHE A 6 6.36 -1.45 -4.68
CA PHE A 6 6.78 -2.65 -3.97
C PHE A 6 8.29 -2.62 -3.68
N MET A 7 9.12 -2.30 -4.67
CA MET A 7 10.56 -2.20 -4.53
C MET A 7 10.98 -1.08 -3.57
N GLU A 8 10.29 0.07 -3.57
CA GLU A 8 10.52 1.14 -2.60
C GLU A 8 10.15 0.73 -1.17
N ALA A 9 9.08 -0.05 -0.98
CA ALA A 9 8.72 -0.60 0.32
C ALA A 9 9.80 -1.55 0.86
N ILE A 10 10.34 -2.45 0.01
CA ILE A 10 11.46 -3.34 0.36
C ILE A 10 12.67 -2.52 0.77
N LYS A 11 13.09 -1.54 -0.03
CA LYS A 11 14.26 -0.69 0.25
C LYS A 11 14.09 0.14 1.52
N THR A 12 12.87 0.57 1.82
CA THR A 12 12.56 1.31 3.05
C THR A 12 12.72 0.41 4.27
N GLU A 13 12.22 -0.83 4.20
CA GLU A 13 12.38 -1.79 5.30
C GLU A 13 13.84 -2.22 5.45
N GLN A 14 14.58 -2.43 4.36
CA GLN A 14 16.02 -2.71 4.41
C GLN A 14 16.77 -1.58 5.12
N ARG A 15 16.52 -0.30 4.79
CA ARG A 15 17.12 0.84 5.49
C ARG A 15 16.80 0.85 6.98
N ARG A 16 15.55 0.51 7.35
CA ARG A 16 15.13 0.40 8.75
C ARG A 16 15.89 -0.71 9.49
N ILE A 17 15.99 -1.88 8.90
CA ILE A 17 16.73 -3.02 9.46
C ILE A 17 18.21 -2.67 9.61
N GLN A 18 18.82 -2.07 8.59
CA GLN A 18 20.24 -1.67 8.63
C GLN A 18 20.51 -0.70 9.79
N SER A 19 19.65 0.30 9.99
CA SER A 19 19.82 1.24 11.12
C SER A 19 19.74 0.53 12.48
N PHE A 20 18.92 -0.51 12.63
CA PHE A 20 18.89 -1.31 13.86
C PHE A 20 20.13 -2.19 14.04
N ILE A 21 20.69 -2.72 12.96
CA ILE A 21 21.96 -3.47 12.98
C ILE A 21 23.09 -2.55 13.42
N ASP A 22 23.19 -1.34 12.83
CA ASP A 22 24.23 -0.35 13.13
C ASP A 22 24.19 0.16 14.57
N LEU A 23 23.00 0.31 15.13
CA LEU A 23 22.78 0.69 16.53
C LEU A 23 23.06 -0.45 17.52
N SER A 24 23.20 -1.69 17.04
CA SER A 24 23.44 -2.85 17.89
C SER A 24 24.94 -2.98 18.17
N ARG A 25 25.32 -2.74 19.43
CA ARG A 25 26.71 -2.93 19.84
C ARG A 25 27.08 -4.40 19.78
N PRO A 26 28.20 -4.79 19.16
CA PRO A 26 28.69 -6.16 19.22
C PRO A 26 28.93 -6.56 20.66
N SER A 27 28.47 -7.73 21.06
CA SER A 27 28.77 -8.28 22.38
C SER A 27 30.22 -8.74 22.40
N ASN A 28 31.07 -8.03 23.13
CA ASN A 28 32.46 -8.47 23.33
C ASN A 28 32.50 -9.64 24.29
N GLY A 29 32.88 -10.80 23.83
CA GLY A 29 33.22 -11.98 24.63
C GLY A 29 32.21 -13.14 24.54
N ASP A 30 32.75 -14.34 24.69
CA ASP A 30 31.98 -15.55 24.82
C ASP A 30 31.30 -15.57 26.20
N ARG A 31 29.98 -15.47 26.20
CA ARG A 31 29.14 -15.48 27.41
C ARG A 31 28.38 -16.78 27.53
N GLY A 32 28.39 -17.31 28.77
CA GLY A 32 27.61 -18.52 29.10
C GLY A 32 26.10 -18.32 28.93
N ASN A 33 25.33 -19.36 29.17
CA ASN A 33 23.88 -19.26 29.16
C ASN A 33 23.34 -18.98 30.55
N LEU A 34 22.25 -18.23 30.62
CA LEU A 34 21.54 -17.99 31.87
C LEU A 34 20.92 -19.30 32.36
N TYR A 35 21.22 -19.66 33.61
CA TYR A 35 20.65 -20.79 34.30
C TYR A 35 20.04 -20.30 35.62
N VAL A 36 18.79 -20.65 35.87
CA VAL A 36 18.05 -20.21 37.05
C VAL A 36 17.76 -21.42 37.94
N GLN A 37 17.97 -21.26 39.24
CA GLN A 37 17.69 -22.26 40.25
C GLN A 37 16.73 -21.69 41.29
N ASN A 38 15.64 -22.40 41.58
CA ASN A 38 14.72 -22.02 42.64
C ASN A 38 15.16 -22.70 43.96
N GLN A 39 15.35 -21.88 45.00
CA GLN A 39 15.67 -22.36 46.36
C GLN A 39 14.74 -21.64 47.35
N GLY A 40 13.79 -22.41 47.90
CA GLY A 40 12.87 -21.84 48.90
C GLY A 40 12.01 -20.67 48.41
N GLY A 41 11.57 -20.70 47.14
CA GLY A 41 10.79 -19.63 46.54
C GLY A 41 11.60 -18.45 45.96
N ASN A 42 12.91 -18.44 46.20
CA ASN A 42 13.81 -17.43 45.62
C ASN A 42 14.49 -17.94 44.35
N LEU A 43 14.57 -17.12 43.33
CA LEU A 43 15.22 -17.42 42.05
C LEU A 43 16.66 -16.89 42.06
N TYR A 44 17.61 -17.82 42.02
CA TYR A 44 19.04 -17.52 41.93
C TYR A 44 19.56 -17.79 40.54
N ALA A 45 20.28 -16.84 39.99
CA ALA A 45 20.78 -16.86 38.63
C ALA A 45 22.28 -17.13 38.56
N PHE A 46 22.63 -17.96 37.58
CA PHE A 46 24.02 -18.32 37.28
C PHE A 46 24.28 -18.16 35.78
N GLU A 47 25.48 -17.76 35.41
CA GLU A 47 26.00 -17.89 34.07
C GLU A 47 26.65 -19.27 33.94
N ARG A 48 26.19 -20.09 32.96
CA ARG A 48 26.62 -21.47 32.78
C ARG A 48 27.24 -21.69 31.42
N TRP A 49 28.42 -22.28 31.42
CA TRP A 49 29.10 -22.77 30.21
C TRP A 49 29.05 -24.31 30.22
N GLN A 50 28.77 -24.90 29.05
CA GLN A 50 28.77 -26.35 28.86
C GLN A 50 29.59 -26.66 27.61
N GLU A 51 30.80 -27.16 27.79
CA GLU A 51 31.61 -27.72 26.73
C GLU A 51 31.41 -29.24 26.63
N LYS A 52 31.42 -29.77 25.39
CA LYS A 52 31.24 -31.22 25.17
C LYS A 52 32.39 -31.97 25.82
N GLY A 53 32.05 -32.93 26.73
CA GLY A 53 33.02 -33.79 27.44
C GLY A 53 33.67 -33.13 28.66
N LYS A 54 33.29 -31.94 29.05
CA LYS A 54 33.80 -31.27 30.27
C LYS A 54 32.67 -30.99 31.27
N PRO A 55 32.97 -30.92 32.57
CA PRO A 55 31.99 -30.54 33.58
C PRO A 55 31.54 -29.08 33.33
N ALA A 56 30.25 -28.80 33.58
CA ALA A 56 29.70 -27.46 33.42
C ALA A 56 30.34 -26.48 34.40
N ARG A 57 30.83 -25.36 33.92
CA ARG A 57 31.29 -24.22 34.72
C ARG A 57 30.08 -23.32 35.02
N LYS A 58 29.91 -22.92 36.27
CA LYS A 58 28.86 -21.98 36.71
C LYS A 58 29.46 -20.83 37.48
N ILE A 59 28.97 -19.62 37.22
CA ILE A 59 29.30 -18.42 38.01
C ILE A 59 27.99 -17.85 38.52
N TYR A 60 27.91 -17.59 39.82
CA TYR A 60 26.76 -16.99 40.46
C TYR A 60 26.64 -15.53 40.08
N LEU A 61 25.45 -15.10 39.63
CA LEU A 61 25.17 -13.73 39.21
C LEU A 61 24.29 -12.94 40.19
N GLY A 62 23.70 -13.60 41.17
CA GLY A 62 22.75 -13.01 42.10
C GLY A 62 21.32 -13.46 41.95
N ARG A 63 20.37 -12.64 42.40
CA ARG A 63 18.95 -12.84 42.16
C ARG A 63 18.60 -12.49 40.70
N ILE A 64 17.45 -12.94 40.23
CA ILE A 64 17.03 -12.78 38.83
C ILE A 64 16.99 -11.29 38.39
N GLU A 65 16.71 -10.39 39.34
CA GLU A 65 16.61 -8.95 39.08
C GLU A 65 17.98 -8.23 39.16
N SER A 66 19.06 -8.92 39.51
CA SER A 66 20.37 -8.30 39.70
C SER A 66 20.95 -7.76 38.39
N GLU A 67 21.75 -6.70 38.48
CA GLU A 67 22.40 -6.05 37.35
C GLU A 67 23.24 -7.00 36.48
N PRO A 68 24.05 -7.94 37.05
CA PRO A 68 24.78 -8.92 36.23
C PRO A 68 23.88 -9.82 35.39
N VAL A 69 22.69 -10.16 35.92
CA VAL A 69 21.69 -10.95 35.16
C VAL A 69 21.12 -10.14 34.02
N GLN A 70 20.73 -8.87 34.26
CA GLN A 70 20.24 -7.98 33.25
C GLN A 70 21.27 -7.72 32.14
N ASN A 71 22.54 -7.58 32.51
CA ASN A 71 23.64 -7.45 31.56
C ASN A 71 23.80 -8.71 30.71
N LEU A 72 23.77 -9.90 31.30
CA LEU A 72 23.84 -11.17 30.55
C LEU A 72 22.64 -11.33 29.61
N PHE A 73 21.44 -11.02 30.11
CA PHE A 73 20.22 -11.01 29.28
C PHE A 73 20.36 -10.06 28.08
N SER A 74 20.79 -8.84 28.32
CA SER A 74 20.95 -7.82 27.26
C SER A 74 21.91 -8.29 26.18
N VAL A 75 23.04 -8.90 26.56
CA VAL A 75 24.00 -9.48 25.61
C VAL A 75 23.37 -10.57 24.76
N LYS A 76 22.68 -11.53 25.39
CA LYS A 76 22.04 -12.65 24.69
C LYS A 76 20.86 -12.18 23.83
N TYR A 77 20.06 -11.26 24.35
CA TYR A 77 18.96 -10.65 23.62
C TYR A 77 19.46 -9.93 22.36
N ASN A 78 20.49 -9.09 22.48
CA ASN A 78 21.06 -8.37 21.35
C ASN A 78 21.63 -9.33 20.28
N ALA A 79 22.34 -10.38 20.71
CA ALA A 79 22.84 -11.40 19.78
C ALA A 79 21.68 -12.09 19.02
N LYS A 80 20.59 -12.44 19.73
CA LYS A 80 19.42 -13.06 19.10
C LYS A 80 18.69 -12.09 18.19
N ARG A 81 18.57 -10.81 18.61
CA ARG A 81 17.98 -9.74 17.80
C ARG A 81 18.74 -9.53 16.50
N LEU A 82 20.07 -9.42 16.58
CA LEU A 82 20.92 -9.26 15.40
C LEU A 82 20.78 -10.43 14.43
N SER A 83 20.79 -11.67 14.94
CA SER A 83 20.61 -12.85 14.09
C SER A 83 19.25 -12.83 13.36
N ARG A 84 18.19 -12.29 14.02
CA ARG A 84 16.87 -12.17 13.41
C ARG A 84 16.81 -11.05 12.36
N LEU A 85 17.39 -9.89 12.68
CA LEU A 85 17.48 -8.78 11.73
C LEU A 85 18.27 -9.17 10.48
N GLN A 86 19.37 -9.93 10.64
CA GLN A 86 20.14 -10.45 9.50
C GLN A 86 19.32 -11.41 8.65
N TYR A 87 18.58 -12.32 9.28
CA TYR A 87 17.70 -13.24 8.55
C TYR A 87 16.62 -12.47 7.75
N ASP A 88 15.99 -11.47 8.36
CA ASP A 88 14.97 -10.65 7.70
C ASP A 88 15.58 -9.85 6.53
N TRP A 89 16.80 -9.33 6.71
CA TRP A 89 17.55 -8.67 5.64
C TRP A 89 17.80 -9.62 4.45
N ASP A 90 18.31 -10.81 4.72
CA ASP A 90 18.59 -11.81 3.68
C ASP A 90 17.32 -12.22 2.92
N LEU A 91 16.16 -12.30 3.62
CA LEU A 91 14.87 -12.55 2.99
C LEU A 91 14.46 -11.42 2.04
N LEU A 92 14.58 -10.16 2.49
CA LEU A 92 14.24 -9.00 1.66
C LEU A 92 15.18 -8.90 0.44
N GLU A 93 16.48 -9.15 0.61
CA GLU A 93 17.44 -9.17 -0.49
C GLU A 93 17.14 -10.29 -1.50
N LYS A 94 16.73 -11.46 -1.00
CA LYS A 94 16.28 -12.57 -1.86
C LYS A 94 15.00 -12.20 -2.62
N LEU A 95 14.05 -11.57 -1.94
CA LEU A 95 12.79 -11.13 -2.53
C LEU A 95 13.05 -10.07 -3.61
N GLU A 96 13.91 -9.08 -3.34
CA GLU A 96 14.29 -8.05 -4.31
C GLU A 96 14.87 -8.65 -5.59
N ARG A 97 15.73 -9.69 -5.45
CA ARG A 97 16.36 -10.36 -6.60
C ARG A 97 15.45 -11.29 -7.36
N GLN A 98 14.47 -11.93 -6.70
CA GLN A 98 13.65 -12.99 -7.28
C GLN A 98 12.23 -12.56 -7.62
N TYR A 99 11.81 -11.36 -7.19
CA TYR A 99 10.50 -10.86 -7.51
C TYR A 99 10.36 -10.58 -9.01
N GLN A 100 9.42 -11.27 -9.62
CA GLN A 100 9.00 -11.04 -10.99
C GLN A 100 7.61 -10.42 -10.95
N GLU A 101 7.44 -9.25 -11.53
CA GLU A 101 6.14 -8.65 -11.68
C GLU A 101 5.29 -9.50 -12.63
N TYR A 102 4.01 -9.63 -12.31
CA TYR A 102 3.07 -10.20 -13.26
C TYR A 102 2.98 -9.24 -14.46
N ASP A 103 3.59 -9.66 -15.55
CA ASP A 103 3.56 -8.98 -16.84
C ASP A 103 3.32 -10.02 -17.93
N PHE A 104 2.21 -9.86 -18.64
CA PHE A 104 1.79 -10.79 -19.68
C PHE A 104 2.86 -11.01 -20.76
N GLU A 105 3.48 -9.93 -21.23
CA GLU A 105 4.48 -10.00 -22.28
C GLU A 105 5.72 -10.79 -21.86
N SER A 106 6.18 -10.61 -20.62
CA SER A 106 7.33 -11.36 -20.10
C SER A 106 7.01 -12.83 -19.91
N ILE A 107 5.81 -13.16 -19.38
CA ILE A 107 5.36 -14.55 -19.25
C ILE A 107 5.27 -15.23 -20.60
N VAL A 108 4.64 -14.56 -21.58
CA VAL A 108 4.50 -15.10 -22.94
C VAL A 108 5.87 -15.26 -23.63
N ALA A 109 6.81 -14.33 -23.38
CA ALA A 109 8.17 -14.43 -23.94
C ALA A 109 8.92 -15.68 -23.47
N ASP A 110 8.67 -16.13 -22.23
CA ASP A 110 9.26 -17.33 -21.65
C ASP A 110 8.59 -18.63 -22.11
N MET A 111 7.42 -18.54 -22.75
CA MET A 111 6.68 -19.72 -23.25
C MET A 111 7.28 -20.27 -24.56
N PRO A 112 7.14 -21.60 -24.83
CA PRO A 112 7.47 -22.19 -26.12
C PRO A 112 6.76 -21.49 -27.28
N LYS A 113 7.39 -21.46 -28.47
CA LYS A 113 6.90 -20.73 -29.66
C LYS A 113 5.42 -21.03 -30.01
N ALA A 114 4.98 -22.29 -29.85
CA ALA A 114 3.59 -22.68 -30.11
C ALA A 114 2.60 -21.96 -29.20
N TYR A 115 2.94 -21.83 -27.91
CA TYR A 115 2.09 -21.14 -26.93
C TYR A 115 2.10 -19.62 -27.13
N ARG A 116 3.24 -19.04 -27.52
CA ARG A 116 3.33 -17.62 -27.87
C ARG A 116 2.40 -17.24 -29.02
N ALA A 117 2.24 -18.12 -29.99
CA ALA A 117 1.31 -17.91 -31.09
C ALA A 117 -0.17 -17.98 -30.65
N ALA A 118 -0.47 -18.82 -29.64
CA ALA A 118 -1.81 -18.95 -29.06
C ALA A 118 -2.17 -17.85 -28.05
N ALA A 119 -1.18 -17.20 -27.46
CA ALA A 119 -1.35 -16.18 -26.40
C ALA A 119 -2.19 -14.98 -26.82
N ARG A 120 -2.25 -14.68 -28.11
CA ARG A 120 -3.07 -13.58 -28.68
C ARG A 120 -4.57 -13.71 -28.41
N ASN A 121 -5.04 -14.87 -27.93
CA ASN A 121 -6.44 -15.15 -27.63
C ASN A 121 -6.74 -15.23 -26.13
N ASN A 122 -5.80 -14.85 -25.26
CA ASN A 122 -6.04 -14.81 -23.81
C ASN A 122 -6.80 -13.54 -23.45
N SER A 123 -8.09 -13.68 -23.15
CA SER A 123 -9.02 -12.55 -22.98
C SER A 123 -8.74 -11.70 -21.74
N PHE A 124 -8.27 -12.31 -20.63
CA PHE A 124 -8.04 -11.56 -19.38
C PHE A 124 -6.85 -10.60 -19.51
N ASP A 125 -5.71 -11.12 -19.94
CA ASP A 125 -4.49 -10.31 -20.04
C ASP A 125 -4.60 -9.23 -21.12
N GLN A 126 -5.28 -9.54 -22.24
CA GLN A 126 -5.59 -8.53 -23.26
C GLN A 126 -6.44 -7.40 -22.69
N ARG A 127 -7.45 -7.73 -21.89
CA ARG A 127 -8.33 -6.73 -21.30
C ARG A 127 -7.59 -5.87 -20.26
N TYR A 128 -6.74 -6.46 -19.43
CA TYR A 128 -5.89 -5.71 -18.52
C TYR A 128 -4.97 -4.73 -19.25
N GLU A 129 -4.31 -5.19 -20.31
CA GLU A 129 -3.45 -4.36 -21.15
C GLU A 129 -4.21 -3.22 -21.86
N GLU A 130 -5.45 -3.48 -22.31
CA GLU A 130 -6.32 -2.43 -22.87
C GLU A 130 -6.65 -1.37 -21.83
N ILE A 131 -7.02 -1.79 -20.60
CA ILE A 131 -7.33 -0.87 -19.50
C ILE A 131 -6.07 -0.09 -19.10
N ARG A 132 -4.91 -0.74 -19.03
CA ARG A 132 -3.63 -0.09 -18.73
C ARG A 132 -3.29 0.96 -19.78
N LYS A 133 -3.36 0.59 -21.06
CA LYS A 133 -3.15 1.54 -22.17
C LYS A 133 -4.14 2.71 -22.12
N TRP A 134 -5.39 2.43 -21.80
CA TRP A 134 -6.39 3.48 -21.61
C TRP A 134 -6.01 4.38 -20.44
N ALA A 135 -5.63 3.87 -19.28
CA ALA A 135 -5.28 4.67 -18.11
C ALA A 135 -4.04 5.57 -18.35
N GLU A 136 -3.03 5.03 -19.05
CA GLU A 136 -1.75 5.70 -19.33
C GLU A 136 -1.79 6.64 -20.54
N ALA A 137 -2.72 6.44 -21.47
CA ALA A 137 -2.82 7.27 -22.66
C ALA A 137 -3.09 8.74 -22.29
N PRO A 138 -2.51 9.71 -23.01
CA PRO A 138 -2.81 11.13 -22.80
C PRO A 138 -4.31 11.40 -22.91
N TYR A 139 -4.86 12.18 -22.00
CA TYR A 139 -6.26 12.58 -21.97
C TYR A 139 -6.41 14.05 -21.55
N PRO A 140 -7.48 14.73 -21.99
CA PRO A 140 -7.78 16.08 -21.52
C PRO A 140 -8.05 16.08 -20.02
N LYS A 141 -7.32 16.91 -19.30
CA LYS A 141 -7.45 17.07 -17.85
C LYS A 141 -8.14 18.39 -17.51
N ASN A 142 -8.65 18.49 -16.31
CA ASN A 142 -9.14 19.72 -15.72
C ASN A 142 -8.05 20.79 -15.77
N THR A 143 -8.39 21.96 -16.31
CA THR A 143 -7.48 23.10 -16.46
C THR A 143 -7.67 24.20 -15.42
N TYR A 144 -8.63 24.03 -14.50
CA TYR A 144 -8.80 24.99 -13.40
C TYR A 144 -7.55 25.04 -12.52
N PRO A 145 -7.18 26.22 -12.01
CA PRO A 145 -6.04 26.36 -11.11
C PRO A 145 -6.14 25.41 -9.91
N PHE A 146 -5.02 24.86 -9.49
CA PHE A 146 -4.97 24.11 -8.24
C PHE A 146 -5.16 25.05 -7.04
N PRO A 147 -5.76 24.59 -5.93
CA PRO A 147 -5.76 25.32 -4.67
C PRO A 147 -4.34 25.72 -4.24
N GLU A 148 -4.21 26.74 -3.38
CA GLU A 148 -2.91 27.16 -2.84
C GLU A 148 -2.19 26.04 -2.08
N ALA A 149 -2.95 25.18 -1.38
CA ALA A 149 -2.39 24.04 -0.67
C ALA A 149 -1.76 23.03 -1.64
N GLU A 150 -0.50 22.73 -1.42
CA GLU A 150 0.24 21.74 -2.21
C GLU A 150 0.10 20.36 -1.58
N ILE A 151 -0.76 19.52 -2.18
CA ILE A 151 -1.03 18.16 -1.73
C ILE A 151 -0.58 17.21 -2.83
N TYR A 152 0.24 16.21 -2.45
CA TYR A 152 0.80 15.23 -3.38
C TYR A 152 0.45 13.81 -2.96
N ALA A 153 0.05 13.01 -3.92
CA ALA A 153 -0.10 11.57 -3.77
C ALA A 153 1.27 10.87 -3.65
N LYS A 154 1.27 9.59 -3.29
CA LYS A 154 2.51 8.79 -3.08
C LYS A 154 3.41 8.69 -4.32
N ASP A 155 2.85 8.78 -5.51
CA ASP A 155 3.58 8.76 -6.78
C ASP A 155 4.09 10.15 -7.23
N GLY A 156 3.84 11.18 -6.43
CA GLY A 156 4.21 12.56 -6.71
C GLY A 156 3.17 13.36 -7.51
N THR A 157 2.02 12.78 -7.83
CA THR A 157 0.93 13.50 -8.51
C THR A 157 0.30 14.53 -7.57
N ARG A 158 0.22 15.80 -8.01
CA ARG A 158 -0.49 16.85 -7.28
C ARG A 158 -2.00 16.62 -7.39
N VAL A 159 -2.69 16.70 -6.25
CA VAL A 159 -4.15 16.57 -6.14
C VAL A 159 -4.75 17.80 -5.46
N ARG A 160 -6.08 18.01 -5.58
CA ARG A 160 -6.72 19.26 -5.11
C ARG A 160 -7.09 19.24 -3.65
N SER A 161 -7.35 18.07 -3.06
CA SER A 161 -7.79 17.95 -1.67
C SER A 161 -7.14 16.79 -0.94
N LYS A 162 -7.21 16.80 0.40
CA LYS A 162 -6.76 15.67 1.22
C LYS A 162 -7.59 14.41 0.99
N GLY A 163 -8.89 14.56 0.79
CA GLY A 163 -9.77 13.45 0.50
C GLY A 163 -9.45 12.79 -0.84
N GLU A 164 -9.19 13.59 -1.88
CA GLU A 164 -8.70 13.07 -3.15
C GLU A 164 -7.34 12.38 -3.02
N CYS A 165 -6.44 12.90 -2.17
CA CYS A 165 -5.15 12.26 -1.90
C CYS A 165 -5.32 10.86 -1.28
N ILE A 166 -6.28 10.70 -0.36
CA ILE A 166 -6.60 9.40 0.25
C ILE A 166 -7.17 8.44 -0.80
N TRP A 167 -8.13 8.88 -1.61
CA TRP A 167 -8.68 8.11 -2.72
C TRP A 167 -7.58 7.66 -3.69
N TYR A 168 -6.77 8.60 -4.15
CA TYR A 168 -5.69 8.37 -5.10
C TYR A 168 -4.73 7.29 -4.61
N ASN A 169 -4.26 7.43 -3.36
CA ASN A 169 -3.31 6.50 -2.76
C ASN A 169 -3.91 5.11 -2.55
N LEU A 170 -5.17 5.00 -2.13
CA LEU A 170 -5.83 3.71 -1.95
C LEU A 170 -6.07 2.99 -3.28
N LEU A 171 -6.49 3.70 -4.34
CA LEU A 171 -6.62 3.13 -5.68
C LEU A 171 -5.28 2.59 -6.20
N LEU A 172 -4.19 3.36 -6.01
CA LEU A 172 -2.84 2.89 -6.34
C LEU A 172 -2.42 1.64 -5.55
N GLU A 173 -2.67 1.62 -4.25
CA GLU A 173 -2.33 0.49 -3.37
C GLU A 173 -3.03 -0.80 -3.78
N ARG A 174 -4.28 -0.70 -4.25
CA ARG A 174 -5.08 -1.84 -4.74
C ARG A 174 -4.76 -2.22 -6.19
N GLY A 175 -3.89 -1.47 -6.88
CA GLY A 175 -3.55 -1.73 -8.28
C GLY A 175 -4.71 -1.44 -9.24
N ILE A 176 -5.71 -0.67 -8.81
CA ILE A 176 -6.83 -0.24 -9.64
C ILE A 176 -6.32 0.85 -10.59
N LEU A 177 -6.53 0.65 -11.89
CA LEU A 177 -6.13 1.60 -12.93
C LEU A 177 -7.21 2.67 -13.09
N PHE A 178 -6.82 3.94 -13.08
CA PHE A 178 -7.76 5.06 -13.13
C PHE A 178 -7.19 6.26 -13.88
N ARG A 179 -8.06 7.20 -14.22
CA ARG A 179 -7.72 8.54 -14.68
C ARG A 179 -8.16 9.56 -13.64
N TYR A 180 -7.28 10.48 -13.28
CA TYR A 180 -7.55 11.58 -12.35
C TYR A 180 -7.94 12.83 -13.12
N GLU A 181 -9.07 13.46 -12.76
CA GLU A 181 -9.63 14.67 -13.39
C GLU A 181 -9.77 14.60 -14.93
N CYS A 182 -10.15 13.42 -15.44
CA CYS A 182 -10.34 13.21 -16.88
C CYS A 182 -11.60 13.90 -17.37
N ALA A 183 -11.48 14.69 -18.46
CA ALA A 183 -12.64 15.29 -19.10
C ALA A 183 -13.59 14.26 -19.69
N ILE A 184 -14.89 14.40 -19.39
CA ILE A 184 -15.97 13.68 -20.05
C ILE A 184 -16.93 14.71 -20.64
N THR A 185 -17.28 14.57 -21.93
CA THR A 185 -18.26 15.43 -22.57
C THR A 185 -19.55 14.65 -22.77
N PHE A 186 -20.62 15.15 -22.19
CA PHE A 186 -21.97 14.63 -22.31
C PHE A 186 -22.78 15.47 -23.31
N THR A 187 -23.71 14.81 -23.99
CA THR A 187 -24.62 15.49 -24.91
C THR A 187 -26.05 15.09 -24.56
N ASN A 188 -26.87 16.04 -24.12
CA ASN A 188 -28.26 15.75 -23.77
C ASN A 188 -29.15 15.57 -25.00
N GLN A 189 -30.39 15.13 -24.78
CA GLN A 189 -31.40 14.89 -25.82
C GLN A 189 -31.71 16.11 -26.71
N TYR A 190 -31.33 17.32 -26.29
CA TYR A 190 -31.51 18.57 -27.02
C TYR A 190 -30.24 19.03 -27.74
N GLY A 191 -29.19 18.20 -27.77
CA GLY A 191 -27.91 18.52 -28.40
C GLY A 191 -27.00 19.46 -27.59
N LYS A 192 -27.39 19.82 -26.35
CA LYS A 192 -26.53 20.64 -25.47
C LYS A 192 -25.39 19.78 -24.94
N GLN A 193 -24.18 20.28 -25.10
CA GLN A 193 -22.98 19.61 -24.58
C GLN A 193 -22.52 20.24 -23.26
N LYS A 194 -22.04 19.40 -22.38
CA LYS A 194 -21.38 19.77 -21.11
C LYS A 194 -20.16 18.89 -20.90
N THR A 195 -19.01 19.51 -20.70
CA THR A 195 -17.77 18.80 -20.28
C THR A 195 -17.65 18.89 -18.78
N LEU A 196 -17.49 17.73 -18.12
CA LEU A 196 -17.31 17.58 -16.68
C LEU A 196 -16.01 16.85 -16.41
N TYR A 197 -15.51 17.02 -15.20
CA TYR A 197 -14.27 16.43 -14.71
C TYR A 197 -14.58 15.71 -13.39
N PRO A 198 -14.84 14.40 -13.44
CA PRO A 198 -14.91 13.62 -12.20
C PRO A 198 -13.52 13.56 -11.54
N ASP A 199 -13.46 13.47 -10.23
CA ASP A 199 -12.17 13.37 -9.54
C ASP A 199 -11.44 12.11 -10.01
N PHE A 200 -12.14 10.97 -10.12
CA PHE A 200 -11.57 9.74 -10.68
C PHE A 200 -12.54 9.06 -11.64
N MET A 201 -11.96 8.49 -12.69
CA MET A 201 -12.63 7.63 -13.65
C MET A 201 -11.91 6.30 -13.73
N ILE A 202 -12.66 5.19 -13.61
CA ILE A 202 -12.15 3.83 -13.68
C ILE A 202 -12.85 3.10 -14.81
N LEU A 203 -12.08 2.38 -15.62
CA LEU A 203 -12.63 1.45 -16.63
C LEU A 203 -12.45 0.04 -16.09
N CYS A 204 -13.55 -0.66 -15.85
CA CYS A 204 -13.57 -2.03 -15.34
C CYS A 204 -13.35 -3.08 -16.45
N PHE A 205 -13.03 -4.31 -16.06
CA PHE A 205 -12.81 -5.43 -16.97
C PHE A 205 -14.02 -5.75 -17.83
N ASP A 206 -15.23 -5.59 -17.30
CA ASP A 206 -16.51 -5.79 -18.04
C ASP A 206 -16.87 -4.62 -18.98
N GLY A 207 -16.08 -3.55 -18.98
CA GLY A 207 -16.32 -2.32 -19.73
C GLY A 207 -17.13 -1.26 -18.98
N THR A 208 -17.57 -1.53 -17.77
CA THR A 208 -18.25 -0.55 -16.93
C THR A 208 -17.31 0.60 -16.61
N ILE A 209 -17.81 1.84 -16.72
CA ILE A 209 -17.11 3.03 -16.24
C ILE A 209 -17.64 3.38 -14.86
N ILE A 210 -16.74 3.57 -13.91
CA ILE A 210 -17.04 4.07 -12.57
C ILE A 210 -16.56 5.51 -12.46
N LEU A 211 -17.40 6.39 -11.91
CA LEU A 211 -17.05 7.76 -11.54
C LEU A 211 -16.97 7.90 -10.01
N ILE A 212 -16.02 8.67 -9.55
CA ILE A 212 -15.85 8.98 -8.12
C ILE A 212 -15.74 10.48 -7.96
N GLU A 213 -16.43 11.01 -6.94
CA GLU A 213 -16.37 12.39 -6.48
C GLU A 213 -16.11 12.44 -4.98
N HIS A 214 -15.24 13.34 -4.58
CA HIS A 214 -14.99 13.64 -3.17
C HIS A 214 -15.31 15.10 -2.86
N LEU A 215 -16.29 15.32 -1.99
CA LEU A 215 -16.87 16.64 -1.74
C LEU A 215 -16.26 17.27 -0.49
N GLY A 216 -15.35 18.23 -0.66
CA GLY A 216 -14.71 18.95 0.44
C GLY A 216 -15.43 20.23 0.89
N GLY A 217 -16.46 20.67 0.18
CA GLY A 217 -17.04 22.00 0.37
C GLY A 217 -18.56 22.04 0.52
N MET A 218 -19.23 20.98 0.98
CA MET A 218 -20.69 20.88 1.04
C MET A 218 -21.38 21.89 1.97
N GLY A 219 -20.62 22.58 2.83
CA GLY A 219 -21.12 23.73 3.61
C GLY A 219 -21.34 25.01 2.78
N ASP A 220 -20.77 25.10 1.57
CA ASP A 220 -20.98 26.19 0.64
C ASP A 220 -22.15 25.90 -0.30
N LEU A 221 -23.13 26.82 -0.35
CA LEU A 221 -24.35 26.64 -1.16
C LEU A 221 -24.03 26.58 -2.67
N HIS A 222 -23.10 27.40 -3.15
CA HIS A 222 -22.71 27.39 -4.57
C HIS A 222 -22.07 26.07 -4.94
N TYR A 223 -21.16 25.56 -4.10
CA TYR A 223 -20.54 24.25 -4.29
C TYR A 223 -21.58 23.12 -4.33
N ALA A 224 -22.58 23.17 -3.43
CA ALA A 224 -23.66 22.17 -3.41
C ALA A 224 -24.55 22.24 -4.67
N ILE A 225 -24.82 23.44 -5.20
CA ILE A 225 -25.56 23.63 -6.46
C ILE A 225 -24.76 23.08 -7.65
N ASP A 226 -23.47 23.40 -7.74
CA ASP A 226 -22.58 22.92 -8.81
C ASP A 226 -22.47 21.37 -8.79
N PHE A 227 -22.36 20.79 -7.60
CA PHE A 227 -22.42 19.34 -7.45
C PHE A 227 -23.75 18.74 -7.89
N GLY A 228 -24.87 19.39 -7.55
CA GLY A 228 -26.20 18.99 -8.00
C GLY A 228 -26.33 19.00 -9.52
N GLU A 229 -25.85 20.06 -10.19
CA GLU A 229 -25.82 20.16 -11.67
C GLU A 229 -24.94 19.05 -12.28
N LYS A 230 -23.74 18.84 -11.71
CA LYS A 230 -22.79 17.81 -12.15
C LYS A 230 -23.41 16.41 -12.05
N SER A 231 -24.02 16.10 -10.89
CA SER A 231 -24.71 14.84 -10.65
C SER A 231 -25.90 14.62 -11.56
N TYR A 232 -26.67 15.68 -11.88
CA TYR A 232 -27.76 15.59 -12.83
C TYR A 232 -27.28 15.09 -14.22
N TRP A 233 -26.17 15.62 -14.73
CA TRP A 233 -25.62 15.17 -15.99
C TRP A 233 -25.13 13.72 -15.93
N TYR A 234 -24.52 13.29 -14.83
CA TYR A 234 -24.12 11.90 -14.64
C TYR A 234 -25.32 10.96 -14.63
N PHE A 235 -26.41 11.33 -13.94
CA PHE A 235 -27.63 10.51 -13.92
C PHE A 235 -28.29 10.39 -15.29
N GLN A 236 -28.27 11.43 -16.12
CA GLN A 236 -28.82 11.37 -17.47
C GLN A 236 -28.05 10.35 -18.36
N GLU A 237 -26.78 10.14 -18.10
CA GLU A 237 -25.93 9.22 -18.82
C GLU A 237 -25.87 7.81 -18.18
N GLY A 238 -26.73 7.53 -17.21
CA GLY A 238 -26.86 6.21 -16.57
C GLY A 238 -25.84 5.91 -15.47
N PHE A 239 -25.16 6.93 -14.96
CA PHE A 239 -24.38 6.76 -13.74
C PHE A 239 -25.31 6.76 -12.53
N ILE A 240 -25.28 5.69 -11.75
CA ILE A 240 -26.19 5.47 -10.60
C ILE A 240 -25.38 5.48 -9.33
N LEU A 241 -25.79 6.33 -8.38
CA LEU A 241 -25.17 6.44 -7.07
C LEU A 241 -25.13 5.09 -6.34
N GLY A 242 -23.96 4.71 -5.85
CA GLY A 242 -23.73 3.44 -5.18
C GLY A 242 -23.63 2.22 -6.11
N LYS A 243 -23.75 2.41 -7.43
CA LYS A 243 -23.54 1.36 -8.44
C LYS A 243 -22.26 1.63 -9.24
N ASN A 244 -22.26 2.64 -10.09
CA ASN A 244 -21.13 3.05 -10.92
C ASN A 244 -20.81 4.56 -10.76
N TYR A 245 -21.36 5.18 -9.73
CA TYR A 245 -21.07 6.53 -9.29
C TYR A 245 -20.93 6.53 -7.76
N PHE A 246 -19.76 6.86 -7.27
CA PHE A 246 -19.42 6.88 -5.85
C PHE A 246 -19.13 8.30 -5.42
N VAL A 247 -19.71 8.69 -4.30
CA VAL A 247 -19.56 10.02 -3.72
C VAL A 247 -19.17 9.88 -2.26
N THR A 248 -18.14 10.59 -1.84
CA THR A 248 -17.76 10.77 -0.45
C THR A 248 -17.67 12.26 -0.13
N SER A 249 -17.77 12.63 1.12
CA SER A 249 -17.66 14.02 1.55
C SER A 249 -16.83 14.14 2.81
N ASP A 250 -16.21 15.29 2.99
CA ASP A 250 -15.69 15.68 4.29
C ASP A 250 -16.84 15.97 5.25
N ASP A 251 -16.64 15.55 6.50
CA ASP A 251 -17.47 16.00 7.61
C ASP A 251 -17.00 17.41 8.03
N PRO A 252 -17.92 18.38 8.22
CA PRO A 252 -17.53 19.74 8.57
C PRO A 252 -16.75 19.86 9.88
N ASP A 253 -17.00 18.96 10.84
CA ASP A 253 -16.38 18.99 12.16
C ASP A 253 -15.18 18.03 12.28
N TYR A 254 -15.22 16.88 11.57
CA TYR A 254 -14.25 15.79 11.71
C TYR A 254 -13.36 15.55 10.47
N GLY A 255 -13.65 16.23 9.34
CA GLY A 255 -12.88 16.11 8.11
C GLY A 255 -13.13 14.81 7.34
N THR A 256 -12.11 14.28 6.68
CA THR A 256 -12.24 13.12 5.78
C THR A 256 -12.26 11.78 6.53
N ASP A 257 -13.33 11.00 6.38
CA ASP A 257 -13.37 9.60 6.86
C ASP A 257 -12.65 8.66 5.90
N SER A 258 -11.38 8.38 6.21
CA SER A 258 -10.54 7.47 5.42
C SER A 258 -11.02 6.02 5.44
N GLN A 259 -11.74 5.59 6.50
CA GLN A 259 -12.30 4.24 6.57
C GLN A 259 -13.51 4.10 5.65
N MET A 260 -14.33 5.14 5.52
CA MET A 260 -15.42 5.16 4.55
C MET A 260 -14.88 5.06 3.13
N ILE A 261 -13.84 5.82 2.80
CA ILE A 261 -13.18 5.74 1.49
C ILE A 261 -12.64 4.32 1.26
N ALA A 262 -11.96 3.72 2.23
CA ALA A 262 -11.43 2.37 2.10
C ALA A 262 -12.52 1.33 1.80
N ARG A 263 -13.68 1.40 2.47
CA ARG A 263 -14.83 0.52 2.17
C ARG A 263 -15.35 0.68 0.73
N HIS A 264 -15.35 1.91 0.21
CA HIS A 264 -15.71 2.13 -1.19
C HIS A 264 -14.67 1.56 -2.16
N VAL A 265 -13.39 1.72 -1.84
CA VAL A 265 -12.30 1.15 -2.64
C VAL A 265 -12.38 -0.37 -2.67
N ASP A 266 -12.64 -1.05 -1.55
CA ASP A 266 -12.83 -2.50 -1.49
C ASP A 266 -13.96 -2.95 -2.45
N ARG A 267 -15.09 -2.26 -2.44
CA ARG A 267 -16.20 -2.54 -3.35
C ARG A 267 -15.85 -2.27 -4.82
N ILE A 268 -15.13 -1.19 -5.09
CA ILE A 268 -14.68 -0.84 -6.44
C ILE A 268 -13.67 -1.86 -6.96
N GLU A 269 -12.80 -2.39 -6.10
CA GLU A 269 -11.85 -3.45 -6.43
C GLU A 269 -12.57 -4.71 -6.92
N GLU A 270 -13.62 -5.15 -6.19
CA GLU A 270 -14.47 -6.27 -6.62
C GLU A 270 -15.10 -6.01 -8.00
N MET A 271 -15.63 -4.80 -8.22
CA MET A 271 -16.23 -4.42 -9.51
C MET A 271 -15.19 -4.30 -10.62
N PHE A 272 -13.99 -3.79 -10.30
CA PHE A 272 -12.93 -3.59 -11.28
C PHE A 272 -12.48 -4.92 -11.89
N TYR A 273 -12.25 -5.93 -11.07
CA TYR A 273 -11.84 -7.26 -11.53
C TYR A 273 -13.00 -8.17 -11.94
N GLY A 274 -14.25 -7.84 -11.58
CA GLY A 274 -15.44 -8.61 -11.95
C GLY A 274 -15.66 -9.88 -11.10
N PHE A 275 -15.27 -9.82 -9.80
CA PHE A 275 -15.52 -10.92 -8.84
C PHE A 275 -16.93 -10.89 -8.27
#